data_f7c72920b013f6acbd787e81146b5cc6
#
_entry.id   f7c72920b013f6acbd787e81146b5cc6
#
_cell.length_a   1.000
_cell.length_b   1.000
_cell.length_c   1.000
_cell.angle_alpha   90.00
_cell.angle_beta   90.00
_cell.angle_gamma   90.00
#
_symmetry.space_group_name_H-M   'P 1'
#
loop_
_entity.id
_entity.type
_entity.pdbx_description
1 polymer ?
#
loop_
_entity_poly.entity_id
_entity_poly.type
_entity_poly.pdbx_seq_one_letter_code
_entity_poly.pdbx_strand_id
1 'polypeptide(L)'
;VSIISVEDSANYDLSDFEEIVIGASVRYGYHRKNVYKFIQQNIEKLDKVKTAFFSLNLTARKPEKSTPETNPYVIKFLKKVKWEPTIKEVFAGRLDYPSLDTLNKLAILFIMFITNGPKDTSKTYELTDWKKVDNLIKSISKF
;
A
#
# COMPACT_ATOMS: atom_id res chain seq x y z
N VAL A 1 18.63 -4.46 6.88
CA VAL A 1 17.22 -4.12 6.66
C VAL A 1 16.42 -4.53 7.88
N SER A 2 15.63 -3.60 8.45
CA SER A 2 14.72 -3.87 9.56
C SER A 2 13.27 -3.75 9.07
N ILE A 3 12.43 -4.71 9.41
CA ILE A 3 10.99 -4.69 9.13
C ILE A 3 10.27 -4.42 10.44
N ILE A 4 9.52 -3.32 10.49
CA ILE A 4 8.91 -2.80 11.71
C ILE A 4 7.43 -2.53 11.44
N SER A 5 6.56 -2.91 12.37
CA SER A 5 5.16 -2.49 12.27
C SER A 5 5.02 -1.00 12.59
N VAL A 6 4.03 -0.32 12.00
CA VAL A 6 3.77 1.10 12.30
C VAL A 6 3.43 1.29 13.78
N GLU A 7 2.82 0.30 14.41
CA GLU A 7 2.49 0.30 15.84
C GLU A 7 3.74 0.32 16.72
N ASP A 8 4.81 -0.34 16.30
CA ASP A 8 6.08 -0.45 17.04
C ASP A 8 7.08 0.65 16.66
N SER A 9 6.75 1.48 15.67
CA SER A 9 7.66 2.50 15.12
C SER A 9 8.13 3.54 16.15
N ALA A 10 7.37 3.77 17.21
CA ALA A 10 7.74 4.69 18.29
C ALA A 10 9.01 4.25 19.06
N ASN A 11 9.42 2.98 18.95
CA ASN A 11 10.61 2.44 19.59
C ASN A 11 11.91 2.71 18.78
N TYR A 12 11.80 3.34 17.62
CA TYR A 12 12.91 3.55 16.69
C TYR A 12 13.07 5.04 16.37
N ASP A 13 14.31 5.52 16.37
CA ASP A 13 14.60 6.86 15.84
C ASP A 13 14.76 6.75 14.32
N LEU A 14 13.92 7.45 13.57
CA LEU A 14 13.98 7.47 12.11
C LEU A 14 15.28 8.12 11.58
N SER A 15 15.96 8.89 12.41
CA SER A 15 17.25 9.51 12.06
C SER A 15 18.40 8.50 11.95
N ASP A 16 18.20 7.28 12.45
CA ASP A 16 19.18 6.18 12.34
C ASP A 16 19.14 5.48 10.98
N PHE A 17 18.18 5.85 10.11
CA PHE A 17 17.99 5.22 8.82
C PHE A 17 18.28 6.19 7.68
N GLU A 18 19.04 5.74 6.70
CA GLU A 18 19.32 6.48 5.47
C GLU A 18 18.18 6.37 4.46
N GLU A 19 17.46 5.27 4.52
CA GLU A 19 16.37 4.92 3.60
C GLU A 19 15.17 4.36 4.37
N ILE A 20 13.98 4.85 4.06
CA ILE A 20 12.73 4.40 4.72
C ILE A 20 11.71 4.01 3.66
N VAL A 21 11.22 2.77 3.76
CA VAL A 21 10.15 2.27 2.90
C VAL A 21 8.88 2.10 3.71
N ILE A 22 7.80 2.73 3.29
CA ILE A 22 6.50 2.65 3.96
C ILE A 22 5.52 1.88 3.08
N GLY A 23 5.07 0.73 3.55
CA GLY A 23 4.03 -0.07 2.92
C GLY A 23 2.70 0.06 3.65
N ALA A 24 1.61 0.28 2.92
CA ALA A 24 0.28 0.40 3.52
C ALA A 24 -0.81 -0.24 2.66
N SER A 25 -1.73 -0.96 3.31
CA SER A 25 -2.89 -1.55 2.64
C SER A 25 -4.14 -0.68 2.80
N VAL A 26 -5.00 -0.72 1.78
CA VAL A 26 -6.34 -0.09 1.81
C VAL A 26 -7.35 -1.09 2.36
N ARG A 27 -8.14 -0.64 3.33
CA ARG A 27 -9.33 -1.33 3.82
C ARG A 27 -10.50 -0.36 3.88
N TYR A 28 -11.67 -0.78 3.40
CA TYR A 28 -12.89 0.04 3.37
C TYR A 28 -12.68 1.41 2.72
N GLY A 29 -11.88 1.46 1.64
CA GLY A 29 -11.63 2.67 0.88
C GLY A 29 -10.58 3.63 1.45
N TYR A 30 -9.86 3.25 2.51
CA TYR A 30 -8.85 4.10 3.17
C TYR A 30 -7.62 3.28 3.57
N HIS A 31 -6.46 3.94 3.60
CA HIS A 31 -5.31 3.43 4.33
C HIS A 31 -5.56 3.53 5.84
N ARG A 32 -4.87 2.72 6.64
CA ARG A 32 -5.06 2.72 8.09
C ARG A 32 -4.70 4.07 8.72
N LYS A 33 -5.47 4.48 9.73
CA LYS A 33 -5.29 5.77 10.42
C LYS A 33 -3.91 5.93 11.07
N ASN A 34 -3.33 4.85 11.57
CA ASN A 34 -1.99 4.86 12.18
C ASN A 34 -0.89 5.22 11.18
N VAL A 35 -1.01 4.84 9.89
CA VAL A 35 -0.08 5.22 8.84
C VAL A 35 -0.15 6.72 8.56
N TYR A 36 -1.35 7.30 8.50
CA TYR A 36 -1.51 8.75 8.38
C TYR A 36 -0.83 9.49 9.54
N LYS A 37 -1.12 9.04 10.76
CA LYS A 37 -0.56 9.64 11.97
C LYS A 37 0.97 9.54 12.00
N PHE A 38 1.51 8.37 11.68
CA PHE A 38 2.95 8.14 11.61
C PHE A 38 3.65 9.10 10.66
N ILE A 39 3.16 9.23 9.41
CA ILE A 39 3.76 10.12 8.42
C ILE A 39 3.65 11.57 8.89
N GLN A 40 2.48 12.02 9.35
CA GLN A 40 2.28 13.39 9.80
C GLN A 40 3.17 13.78 10.99
N GLN A 41 3.42 12.85 11.91
CA GLN A 41 4.29 13.08 13.06
C GLN A 41 5.78 13.07 12.71
N ASN A 42 6.16 12.47 11.59
CA ASN A 42 7.55 12.26 11.21
C ASN A 42 7.93 12.94 9.88
N ILE A 43 7.08 13.80 9.35
CA ILE A 43 7.28 14.38 8.01
C ILE A 43 8.63 15.07 7.86
N GLU A 44 9.05 15.85 8.87
CA GLU A 44 10.35 16.55 8.86
C GLU A 44 11.56 15.61 8.83
N LYS A 45 11.44 14.41 9.40
CA LYS A 45 12.47 13.36 9.34
C LYS A 45 12.43 12.64 8.00
N LEU A 46 11.22 12.29 7.53
CA LEU A 46 11.02 11.62 6.25
C LEU A 46 11.51 12.48 5.06
N ASP A 47 11.38 13.79 5.15
CA ASP A 47 11.85 14.71 4.09
C ASP A 47 13.38 14.83 4.03
N LYS A 48 14.10 14.36 5.05
CA LYS A 48 15.57 14.40 5.11
C LYS A 48 16.25 13.13 4.62
N VAL A 49 15.51 12.06 4.42
CA VAL A 49 16.02 10.75 4.00
C VAL A 49 15.36 10.32 2.70
N LYS A 50 15.96 9.33 2.03
CA LYS A 50 15.36 8.75 0.83
C LYS A 50 14.17 7.88 1.21
N THR A 51 13.03 8.11 0.59
CA THR A 51 11.80 7.44 0.97
C THR A 51 11.12 6.76 -0.21
N ALA A 52 10.55 5.58 0.05
CA ALA A 52 9.64 4.92 -0.87
C ALA A 52 8.30 4.65 -0.18
N PHE A 53 7.22 4.79 -0.93
CA PHE A 53 5.88 4.43 -0.50
C PHE A 53 5.23 3.45 -1.46
N PHE A 54 4.64 2.40 -0.94
CA PHE A 54 3.78 1.57 -1.76
C PHE A 54 2.43 1.28 -1.11
N SER A 55 1.39 1.29 -1.91
CA SER A 55 0.03 0.98 -1.50
C SER A 55 -0.39 -0.41 -1.99
N LEU A 56 -1.03 -1.18 -1.13
CA LEU A 56 -1.69 -2.43 -1.49
C LEU A 56 -3.20 -2.22 -1.54
N ASN A 57 -3.79 -2.33 -2.72
CA ASN A 57 -5.25 -2.26 -2.88
C ASN A 57 -5.72 -3.00 -4.14
N LEU A 58 -6.82 -3.74 -4.01
CA LEU A 58 -7.37 -4.57 -5.10
C LEU A 58 -7.78 -3.79 -6.35
N THR A 59 -7.98 -2.47 -6.25
CA THR A 59 -8.32 -1.62 -7.39
C THR A 59 -7.17 -1.53 -8.39
N ALA A 60 -5.92 -1.67 -7.91
CA ALA A 60 -4.71 -1.65 -8.73
C ALA A 60 -4.59 -2.85 -9.71
N ARG A 61 -5.47 -3.85 -9.62
CA ARG A 61 -5.57 -4.92 -10.63
C ARG A 61 -6.06 -4.42 -11.99
N LYS A 62 -6.72 -3.26 -12.01
CA LYS A 62 -7.22 -2.63 -13.24
C LYS A 62 -6.10 -1.80 -13.87
N PRO A 63 -5.77 -2.01 -15.17
CA PRO A 63 -4.67 -1.29 -15.83
C PRO A 63 -4.75 0.22 -15.67
N GLU A 64 -5.95 0.79 -15.80
CA GLU A 64 -6.19 2.23 -15.69
C GLU A 64 -6.04 2.80 -14.27
N LYS A 65 -5.85 1.94 -13.26
CA LYS A 65 -5.68 2.31 -11.84
C LYS A 65 -4.45 1.64 -11.21
N SER A 66 -3.55 1.18 -12.04
CA SER A 66 -2.39 0.39 -11.61
C SER A 66 -1.12 1.21 -11.37
N THR A 67 -1.19 2.54 -11.48
CA THR A 67 -0.06 3.44 -11.19
C THR A 67 -0.38 4.38 -10.03
N PRO A 68 0.62 4.91 -9.33
CA PRO A 68 0.40 5.88 -8.24
C PRO A 68 -0.38 7.11 -8.69
N GLU A 69 -0.17 7.58 -9.92
CA GLU A 69 -0.79 8.77 -10.50
C GLU A 69 -2.25 8.56 -10.88
N THR A 70 -2.66 7.32 -11.12
CA THR A 70 -4.03 6.98 -11.54
C THR A 70 -4.83 6.27 -10.45
N ASN A 71 -4.17 5.78 -9.40
CA ASN A 71 -4.85 5.08 -8.33
C ASN A 71 -5.51 6.05 -7.36
N PRO A 72 -6.86 6.02 -7.21
CA PRO A 72 -7.58 7.02 -6.42
C PRO A 72 -7.22 6.99 -4.93
N TYR A 73 -6.84 5.84 -4.39
CA TYR A 73 -6.48 5.72 -2.98
C TYR A 73 -5.10 6.30 -2.69
N VAL A 74 -4.14 6.11 -3.59
CA VAL A 74 -2.79 6.69 -3.48
C VAL A 74 -2.87 8.20 -3.59
N ILE A 75 -3.57 8.72 -4.61
CA ILE A 75 -3.77 10.16 -4.81
C ILE A 75 -4.40 10.80 -3.57
N LYS A 76 -5.49 10.23 -3.07
CA LYS A 76 -6.20 10.74 -1.89
C LYS A 76 -5.33 10.71 -0.64
N PHE A 77 -4.55 9.63 -0.47
CA PHE A 77 -3.66 9.45 0.68
C PHE A 77 -2.56 10.50 0.70
N LEU A 78 -1.77 10.61 -0.38
CA LEU A 78 -0.64 11.54 -0.49
C LEU A 78 -1.09 13.00 -0.36
N LYS A 79 -2.21 13.35 -0.99
CA LYS A 79 -2.83 14.68 -0.83
C LYS A 79 -3.19 15.00 0.62
N LYS A 80 -3.67 14.01 1.37
CA LYS A 80 -4.08 14.20 2.77
C LYS A 80 -2.90 14.31 3.71
N VAL A 81 -1.86 13.50 3.53
CA VAL A 81 -0.65 13.56 4.39
C VAL A 81 0.27 14.72 4.01
N LYS A 82 0.12 15.28 2.82
CA LYS A 82 0.99 16.35 2.27
C LYS A 82 2.46 15.97 2.27
N TRP A 83 2.73 14.72 1.92
CA TRP A 83 4.07 14.15 1.85
C TRP A 83 4.35 13.62 0.45
N GLU A 84 5.56 13.84 -0.05
CA GLU A 84 5.99 13.42 -1.38
C GLU A 84 7.19 12.46 -1.27
N PRO A 85 6.96 11.14 -1.22
CA PRO A 85 8.05 10.17 -1.18
C PRO A 85 8.85 10.19 -2.50
N THR A 86 10.15 9.86 -2.40
CA THR A 86 11.05 9.81 -3.56
C THR A 86 10.58 8.80 -4.62
N ILE A 87 10.10 7.65 -4.17
CA ILE A 87 9.53 6.61 -5.03
C ILE A 87 8.12 6.27 -4.54
N LYS A 88 7.20 6.10 -5.51
CA LYS A 88 5.82 5.67 -5.25
C LYS A 88 5.49 4.46 -6.09
N GLU A 89 4.73 3.51 -5.52
CA GLU A 89 4.22 2.36 -6.26
C GLU A 89 2.88 1.89 -5.72
N VAL A 90 2.14 1.12 -6.51
CA VAL A 90 0.89 0.51 -6.10
C VAL A 90 0.77 -0.92 -6.62
N PHE A 91 0.32 -1.81 -5.77
CA PHE A 91 0.13 -3.23 -6.08
C PHE A 91 -1.29 -3.68 -5.74
N ALA A 92 -1.81 -4.64 -6.50
CA ALA A 92 -3.14 -5.19 -6.24
C ALA A 92 -3.17 -6.08 -4.98
N GLY A 93 -2.10 -6.80 -4.73
CA GLY A 93 -2.01 -7.73 -3.62
C GLY A 93 -2.72 -9.05 -3.88
N ARG A 94 -2.87 -9.83 -2.81
CA ARG A 94 -3.52 -11.14 -2.82
C ARG A 94 -4.93 -11.03 -2.26
N LEU A 95 -5.90 -11.67 -2.93
CA LEU A 95 -7.26 -11.82 -2.46
C LEU A 95 -7.49 -13.27 -2.02
N ASP A 96 -7.55 -13.48 -0.73
CA ASP A 96 -7.73 -14.80 -0.10
C ASP A 96 -9.15 -14.91 0.47
N TYR A 97 -10.10 -15.31 -0.37
CA TYR A 97 -11.49 -15.46 0.05
C TYR A 97 -11.69 -16.46 1.19
N PRO A 98 -11.02 -17.64 1.22
CA PRO A 98 -11.18 -18.59 2.32
C PRO A 98 -10.83 -18.00 3.70
N SER A 99 -9.88 -17.08 3.78
CA SER A 99 -9.45 -16.47 5.05
C SER A 99 -10.33 -15.29 5.50
N LEU A 100 -11.25 -14.82 4.67
CA LEU A 100 -12.16 -13.73 5.00
C LEU A 100 -13.33 -14.22 5.85
N ASP A 101 -13.72 -13.43 6.85
CA ASP A 101 -14.99 -13.62 7.52
C ASP A 101 -16.17 -13.38 6.58
N THR A 102 -17.36 -13.84 6.97
CA THR A 102 -18.57 -13.81 6.13
C THR A 102 -18.93 -12.40 5.66
N LEU A 103 -18.83 -11.40 6.54
CA LEU A 103 -19.21 -10.03 6.23
C LEU A 103 -18.23 -9.39 5.22
N ASN A 104 -16.93 -9.53 5.47
CA ASN A 104 -15.90 -9.05 4.55
C ASN A 104 -15.94 -9.77 3.20
N LYS A 105 -16.21 -11.08 3.22
CA LYS A 105 -16.37 -11.88 2.00
C LYS A 105 -17.51 -11.36 1.14
N LEU A 106 -18.68 -11.09 1.72
CA LEU A 106 -19.85 -10.54 1.02
C LEU A 106 -19.58 -9.14 0.48
N ALA A 107 -18.93 -8.27 1.26
CA ALA A 107 -18.59 -6.92 0.84
C ALA A 107 -17.64 -6.93 -0.36
N ILE A 108 -16.58 -7.74 -0.31
CA ILE A 108 -15.63 -7.88 -1.42
C ILE A 108 -16.28 -8.53 -2.63
N LEU A 109 -17.10 -9.55 -2.43
CA LEU A 109 -17.82 -10.23 -3.52
C LEU A 109 -18.74 -9.25 -4.27
N PHE A 110 -19.43 -8.38 -3.55
CA PHE A 110 -20.26 -7.32 -4.14
C PHE A 110 -19.40 -6.35 -5.00
N ILE A 111 -18.27 -5.91 -4.48
CA ILE A 111 -17.33 -5.05 -5.22
C ILE A 111 -16.82 -5.79 -6.47
N MET A 112 -16.47 -7.07 -6.36
CA MET A 112 -15.99 -7.87 -7.49
C MET A 112 -17.08 -8.11 -8.52
N PHE A 113 -18.35 -8.23 -8.10
CA PHE A 113 -19.47 -8.31 -9.01
C PHE A 113 -19.62 -7.05 -9.85
N ILE A 114 -19.64 -5.86 -9.22
CA ILE A 114 -19.79 -4.59 -9.92
C ILE A 114 -18.58 -4.28 -10.81
N THR A 115 -17.38 -4.71 -10.41
CA THR A 115 -16.13 -4.37 -11.08
C THR A 115 -15.55 -5.48 -11.96
N ASN A 116 -16.33 -6.51 -12.24
CA ASN A 116 -15.93 -7.67 -13.06
C ASN A 116 -14.64 -8.36 -12.54
N GLY A 117 -14.49 -8.46 -11.24
CA GLY A 117 -13.37 -9.15 -10.62
C GLY A 117 -13.62 -10.63 -10.35
N PRO A 118 -12.64 -11.35 -9.77
CA PRO A 118 -12.77 -12.76 -9.41
C PRO A 118 -13.82 -12.99 -8.32
N LYS A 119 -14.70 -13.98 -8.50
CA LYS A 119 -15.89 -14.20 -7.65
C LYS A 119 -15.96 -15.58 -7.00
N ASP A 120 -15.05 -16.49 -7.34
CA ASP A 120 -15.03 -17.81 -6.72
C ASP A 120 -14.48 -17.73 -5.30
N THR A 121 -15.37 -17.77 -4.32
CA THR A 121 -15.06 -17.63 -2.90
C THR A 121 -14.34 -18.81 -2.28
N SER A 122 -14.15 -19.89 -3.02
CA SER A 122 -13.38 -21.07 -2.59
C SER A 122 -11.88 -20.92 -2.88
N LYS A 123 -11.49 -19.89 -3.62
CA LYS A 123 -10.14 -19.71 -4.15
C LYS A 123 -9.41 -18.50 -3.54
N THR A 124 -8.10 -18.58 -3.65
CA THR A 124 -7.19 -17.48 -3.42
C THR A 124 -6.68 -16.98 -4.77
N TYR A 125 -6.64 -15.67 -4.94
CA TYR A 125 -6.17 -15.01 -6.16
C TYR A 125 -4.93 -14.18 -5.86
N GLU A 126 -3.82 -14.48 -6.52
CA GLU A 126 -2.63 -13.64 -6.52
C GLU A 126 -2.76 -12.62 -7.67
N LEU A 127 -2.93 -11.36 -7.30
CA LEU A 127 -3.17 -10.27 -8.25
C LEU A 127 -1.99 -9.29 -8.32
N THR A 128 -0.93 -9.57 -7.58
CA THR A 128 0.29 -8.76 -7.56
C THR A 128 1.06 -8.94 -8.87
N ASP A 129 1.39 -7.84 -9.51
CA ASP A 129 2.39 -7.84 -10.58
C ASP A 129 3.79 -7.86 -9.94
N TRP A 130 4.36 -9.05 -9.82
CA TRP A 130 5.68 -9.27 -9.22
C TRP A 130 6.82 -8.60 -9.98
N LYS A 131 6.66 -8.39 -11.30
CA LYS A 131 7.63 -7.63 -12.09
C LYS A 131 7.72 -6.17 -11.64
N LYS A 132 6.58 -5.58 -11.26
CA LYS A 132 6.57 -4.24 -10.66
C LYS A 132 7.25 -4.22 -9.29
N VAL A 133 7.08 -5.28 -8.49
CA VAL A 133 7.78 -5.42 -7.20
C VAL A 133 9.30 -5.45 -7.42
N ASP A 134 9.77 -6.26 -8.37
CA ASP A 134 11.19 -6.32 -8.73
C ASP A 134 11.72 -4.97 -9.19
N ASN A 135 10.93 -4.22 -9.97
CA ASN A 135 11.30 -2.89 -10.42
C ASN A 135 11.39 -1.89 -9.26
N LEU A 136 10.48 -1.96 -8.30
CA LEU A 136 10.53 -1.15 -7.08
C LEU A 136 11.81 -1.44 -6.29
N ILE A 137 12.13 -2.72 -6.06
CA ILE A 137 13.35 -3.14 -5.36
C ILE A 137 14.60 -2.59 -6.06
N LYS A 138 14.68 -2.73 -7.40
CA LYS A 138 15.79 -2.18 -8.19
C LYS A 138 15.89 -0.66 -8.10
N SER A 139 14.77 0.04 -7.98
CA SER A 139 14.76 1.50 -7.84
C SER A 139 15.23 1.93 -6.46
N ILE A 140 14.80 1.24 -5.41
CA ILE A 140 15.26 1.48 -4.03
C ILE A 140 16.76 1.17 -3.91
N SER A 141 17.24 0.09 -4.52
CA SER A 141 18.68 -0.27 -4.49
C SER A 141 19.61 0.75 -5.18
N LYS A 142 19.06 1.75 -5.85
CA LYS A 142 19.80 2.84 -6.50
C LYS A 142 19.76 4.15 -5.69
N PHE A 143 19.16 4.12 -4.51
CA PHE A 143 19.17 5.25 -3.58
C PHE A 143 20.63 5.59 -3.14
#